data_b6fdbd13ae29e6afb2cfdde7c379d18f
#
_entry.id   b6fdbd13ae29e6afb2cfdde7c379d18f
#
_cell.length_a   1.000
_cell.length_b   1.000
_cell.length_c   1.000
_cell.angle_alpha   90.00
_cell.angle_beta   90.00
_cell.angle_gamma   90.00
#
_symmetry.space_group_name_H-M   'P 1'
#
loop_
_entity.id
_entity.type
_entity.pdbx_description
1 polymer ?
#
loop_
_entity_poly.entity_id
_entity_poly.type
_entity_poly.pdbx_seq_one_letter_code
_entity_poly.pdbx_strand_id
1 'polypeptide(L)'
;MAVLSKGNLFDPVLTKDLINKVKGKSSLAVLSAQTPIPFNGSKEFTFSMDNEVDIVAENGKKSEGGASVDPVIIVPIKFEYGARVSNEFMFASEEEQLDILKEFNEGFAKKVARGLDIAAFHGLNPRTGEKSSVVGENNFDSKVTQTVTYANDKPDDCLDTAIATVEDADCEVTGIVINS
;
A
#
# COMPACT_ATOMS: atom_id res chain seq x y z
N MET A 1 5.51 25.34 25.20
CA MET A 1 5.48 24.71 23.87
C MET A 1 4.06 24.77 23.36
N ALA A 2 3.86 25.50 22.28
CA ALA A 2 2.53 25.59 21.67
C ALA A 2 2.20 24.28 20.97
N VAL A 3 1.08 23.70 21.33
CA VAL A 3 0.47 22.58 20.60
C VAL A 3 -0.44 23.19 19.55
N LEU A 4 -0.25 22.86 18.29
CA LEU A 4 -1.20 23.19 17.23
C LEU A 4 -2.60 22.83 17.69
N SER A 5 -3.53 23.77 17.67
CA SER A 5 -4.89 23.52 18.15
C SER A 5 -5.55 22.44 17.29
N LYS A 6 -6.27 21.51 17.93
CA LYS A 6 -6.98 20.41 17.26
C LYS A 6 -7.87 20.88 16.09
N GLY A 7 -8.41 22.09 16.15
CA GLY A 7 -9.29 22.63 15.12
C GLY A 7 -8.64 22.84 13.75
N ASN A 8 -7.39 23.29 13.72
CA ASN A 8 -6.73 23.62 12.44
C ASN A 8 -6.05 22.40 11.78
N LEU A 9 -5.64 21.40 12.57
CA LEU A 9 -5.01 20.19 12.06
C LEU A 9 -6.01 19.16 11.45
N PHE A 10 -7.27 19.25 11.85
CA PHE A 10 -8.32 18.32 11.44
C PHE A 10 -9.40 19.00 10.60
N ASP A 11 -9.08 20.09 9.91
CA ASP A 11 -9.96 20.64 8.88
C ASP A 11 -10.22 19.55 7.81
N PRO A 12 -11.50 19.23 7.53
CA PRO A 12 -11.85 18.19 6.56
C PRO A 12 -11.28 18.43 5.17
N VAL A 13 -11.10 19.69 4.76
CA VAL A 13 -10.53 20.06 3.47
C VAL A 13 -9.04 19.75 3.43
N LEU A 14 -8.29 20.14 4.47
CA LEU A 14 -6.87 19.84 4.58
C LEU A 14 -6.61 18.33 4.71
N THR A 15 -7.46 17.61 5.42
CA THR A 15 -7.37 16.16 5.55
C THR A 15 -7.61 15.46 4.20
N LYS A 16 -8.61 15.89 3.44
CA LYS A 16 -8.90 15.35 2.11
C LYS A 16 -7.77 15.65 1.12
N ASP A 17 -7.23 16.86 1.17
CA ASP A 17 -6.08 17.24 0.34
C ASP A 17 -4.84 16.41 0.68
N LEU A 18 -4.56 16.18 1.96
CA LEU A 18 -3.47 15.30 2.41
C LEU A 18 -3.62 13.88 1.86
N ILE A 19 -4.81 13.27 1.98
CA ILE A 19 -5.08 11.93 1.46
C ILE A 19 -4.85 11.86 -0.05
N ASN A 20 -5.35 12.85 -0.80
CA ASN A 20 -5.16 12.89 -2.25
C ASN A 20 -3.68 13.05 -2.64
N LYS A 21 -2.93 13.84 -1.90
CA LYS A 21 -1.47 14.00 -2.12
C LYS A 21 -0.68 12.72 -1.82
N VAL A 22 -1.05 11.97 -0.81
CA VAL A 22 -0.44 10.66 -0.51
C VAL A 22 -0.74 9.67 -1.64
N LYS A 23 -1.99 9.59 -2.08
CA LYS A 23 -2.42 8.70 -3.17
C LYS A 23 -1.65 8.95 -4.48
N GLY A 24 -1.39 10.21 -4.82
CA GLY A 24 -0.66 10.57 -6.03
C GLY A 24 0.86 10.40 -5.96
N LYS A 25 1.43 10.05 -4.80
CA LYS A 25 2.89 9.96 -4.59
C LYS A 25 3.38 8.57 -4.19
N SER A 26 2.50 7.68 -3.77
CA SER A 26 2.84 6.29 -3.44
C SER A 26 2.69 5.42 -4.68
N SER A 27 3.71 4.64 -5.01
CA SER A 27 3.68 3.69 -6.12
C SER A 27 2.62 2.63 -5.91
N LEU A 28 2.51 2.11 -4.70
CA LEU A 28 1.49 1.14 -4.32
C LEU A 28 0.08 1.71 -4.50
N ALA A 29 -0.16 2.94 -4.03
CA ALA A 29 -1.48 3.55 -4.10
C ALA A 29 -1.91 3.92 -5.54
N VAL A 30 -0.95 4.12 -6.44
CA VAL A 30 -1.23 4.38 -7.88
C VAL A 30 -1.58 3.09 -8.61
N LEU A 31 -0.90 1.98 -8.31
CA LEU A 31 -1.04 0.72 -9.03
C LEU A 31 -2.11 -0.21 -8.46
N SER A 32 -2.44 -0.08 -7.17
CA SER A 32 -3.44 -0.93 -6.52
C SER A 32 -4.82 -0.31 -6.45
N ALA A 33 -5.86 -1.13 -6.58
CA ALA A 33 -7.21 -0.72 -6.26
C ALA A 33 -7.32 -0.37 -4.77
N GLN A 34 -8.07 0.69 -4.45
CA GLN A 34 -8.25 1.17 -3.09
C GLN A 34 -9.66 0.85 -2.60
N THR A 35 -9.75 -0.02 -1.61
CA THR A 35 -11.02 -0.35 -0.96
C THR A 35 -11.06 0.26 0.44
N PRO A 36 -12.08 1.05 0.79
CA PRO A 36 -12.25 1.56 2.14
C PRO A 36 -12.46 0.42 3.13
N ILE A 37 -11.68 0.40 4.20
CA ILE A 37 -11.83 -0.56 5.30
C ILE A 37 -12.27 0.15 6.59
N PRO A 38 -13.02 -0.51 7.49
CA PRO A 38 -13.35 0.02 8.81
C PRO A 38 -12.09 0.28 9.64
N PHE A 39 -12.15 1.26 10.54
CA PHE A 39 -11.02 1.61 11.42
C PHE A 39 -10.52 0.43 12.27
N ASN A 40 -11.39 -0.51 12.62
CA ASN A 40 -11.06 -1.69 13.41
C ASN A 40 -10.51 -2.86 12.57
N GLY A 41 -10.26 -2.63 11.29
CA GLY A 41 -9.86 -3.68 10.34
C GLY A 41 -11.06 -4.42 9.75
N SER A 42 -10.76 -5.35 8.86
CA SER A 42 -11.76 -6.22 8.25
C SER A 42 -11.27 -7.67 8.18
N LYS A 43 -12.20 -8.60 8.05
CA LYS A 43 -11.93 -9.98 7.66
C LYS A 43 -12.39 -10.16 6.23
N GLU A 44 -11.50 -10.57 5.38
CA GLU A 44 -11.78 -10.97 4.02
C GLU A 44 -11.50 -12.45 3.86
N PHE A 45 -12.04 -13.06 2.83
CA PHE A 45 -11.85 -14.48 2.55
C PHE A 45 -11.29 -14.62 1.15
N THR A 46 -10.20 -15.37 1.03
CA THR A 46 -9.71 -15.82 -0.27
C THR A 46 -10.37 -17.17 -0.57
N PHE A 47 -10.95 -17.27 -1.73
CA PHE A 47 -11.56 -18.50 -2.22
C PHE A 47 -10.67 -19.08 -3.31
N SER A 48 -10.29 -20.36 -3.18
CA SER A 48 -9.54 -21.07 -4.20
C SER A 48 -10.22 -22.41 -4.53
N MET A 49 -10.16 -22.79 -5.79
CA MET A 49 -10.59 -24.09 -6.30
C MET A 49 -9.35 -24.89 -6.69
N ASP A 50 -9.37 -26.19 -6.45
CA ASP A 50 -8.23 -27.08 -6.71
C ASP A 50 -8.28 -27.72 -8.11
N ASN A 51 -9.42 -27.69 -8.78
CA ASN A 51 -9.61 -28.33 -10.08
C ASN A 51 -10.27 -27.39 -11.10
N GLU A 52 -9.94 -27.62 -12.35
CA GLU A 52 -10.63 -27.01 -13.49
C GLU A 52 -12.06 -27.55 -13.65
N VAL A 53 -12.87 -26.82 -14.42
CA VAL A 53 -14.24 -27.24 -14.77
C VAL A 53 -14.21 -28.44 -15.72
N ASP A 54 -15.06 -29.41 -15.47
CA ASP A 54 -15.19 -30.59 -16.32
C ASP A 54 -16.34 -30.46 -17.34
N ILE A 55 -16.14 -30.99 -18.54
CA ILE A 55 -17.17 -31.07 -19.57
C ILE A 55 -17.86 -32.42 -19.48
N VAL A 56 -19.07 -32.44 -18.96
CA VAL A 56 -19.84 -33.68 -18.72
C VAL A 56 -20.94 -33.83 -19.76
N ALA A 57 -21.12 -35.04 -20.28
CA ALA A 57 -22.23 -35.35 -21.16
C ALA A 57 -23.57 -35.37 -20.40
N GLU A 58 -24.68 -35.26 -21.12
CA GLU A 58 -26.02 -35.40 -20.55
C GLU A 58 -26.12 -36.77 -19.82
N ASN A 59 -26.46 -36.72 -18.54
CA ASN A 59 -26.44 -37.87 -17.61
C ASN A 59 -25.05 -38.39 -17.18
N GLY A 60 -23.97 -37.65 -17.44
CA GLY A 60 -22.63 -37.95 -16.93
C GLY A 60 -22.54 -37.76 -15.39
N LYS A 61 -21.61 -38.50 -14.77
CA LYS A 61 -21.30 -38.31 -13.35
C LYS A 61 -20.68 -36.94 -13.15
N LYS A 62 -21.14 -36.16 -12.15
CA LYS A 62 -20.50 -34.89 -11.78
C LYS A 62 -19.07 -35.12 -11.29
N SER A 63 -18.14 -34.30 -11.77
CA SER A 63 -16.80 -34.21 -11.20
C SER A 63 -16.86 -33.64 -9.79
N GLU A 64 -15.95 -34.08 -8.94
CA GLU A 64 -15.79 -33.58 -7.57
C GLU A 64 -14.52 -32.78 -7.53
N GLY A 65 -14.61 -31.54 -7.03
CA GLY A 65 -13.49 -30.66 -6.75
C GLY A 65 -13.54 -30.15 -5.30
N GLY A 66 -12.40 -29.82 -4.74
CA GLY A 66 -12.28 -29.17 -3.44
C GLY A 66 -12.30 -27.64 -3.61
N ALA A 67 -12.81 -26.96 -2.61
CA ALA A 67 -12.70 -25.53 -2.49
C ALA A 67 -12.19 -25.17 -1.10
N SER A 68 -11.21 -24.27 -1.01
CA SER A 68 -10.75 -23.74 0.26
C SER A 68 -11.16 -22.27 0.43
N VAL A 69 -11.42 -21.91 1.68
CA VAL A 69 -11.75 -20.53 2.08
C VAL A 69 -10.79 -20.14 3.19
N ASP A 70 -9.81 -19.32 2.85
CA ASP A 70 -8.80 -18.86 3.80
C ASP A 70 -9.11 -17.45 4.29
N PRO A 71 -9.23 -17.23 5.61
CA PRO A 71 -9.49 -15.90 6.16
C PRO A 71 -8.24 -15.02 6.08
N VAL A 72 -8.38 -13.83 5.50
CA VAL A 72 -7.36 -12.78 5.50
C VAL A 72 -7.78 -11.70 6.50
N ILE A 73 -6.97 -11.48 7.52
CA ILE A 73 -7.22 -10.43 8.51
C ILE A 73 -6.47 -9.17 8.08
N ILE A 74 -7.21 -8.10 7.83
CA ILE A 74 -6.65 -6.80 7.48
C ILE A 74 -6.62 -5.93 8.73
N VAL A 75 -5.41 -5.52 9.13
CA VAL A 75 -5.18 -4.65 10.29
C VAL A 75 -4.65 -3.30 9.81
N PRO A 76 -5.29 -2.17 10.18
CA PRO A 76 -4.81 -0.85 9.80
C PRO A 76 -3.47 -0.52 10.46
N ILE A 77 -2.58 0.10 9.69
CA ILE A 77 -1.28 0.58 10.15
C ILE A 77 -1.37 2.11 10.34
N LYS A 78 -0.86 2.60 11.47
CA LYS A 78 -0.80 4.02 11.78
C LYS A 78 0.56 4.61 11.44
N PHE A 79 0.57 5.61 10.56
CA PHE A 79 1.73 6.46 10.34
C PHE A 79 1.61 7.73 11.19
N GLU A 80 2.67 8.09 11.89
CA GLU A 80 2.70 9.24 12.79
C GLU A 80 3.97 10.07 12.57
N TYR A 81 3.80 11.39 12.54
CA TYR A 81 4.90 12.34 12.49
C TYR A 81 4.57 13.55 13.34
N GLY A 82 5.42 13.86 14.29
CA GLY A 82 5.29 15.05 15.14
C GLY A 82 6.35 16.09 14.79
N ALA A 83 5.94 17.34 14.59
CA ALA A 83 6.82 18.47 14.45
C ALA A 83 6.62 19.46 15.60
N ARG A 84 7.71 20.10 16.02
CA ARG A 84 7.67 21.22 16.96
C ARG A 84 7.74 22.51 16.14
N VAL A 85 6.87 23.44 16.43
CA VAL A 85 6.91 24.79 15.84
C VAL A 85 7.46 25.78 16.86
N SER A 86 8.08 26.85 16.37
CA SER A 86 8.61 27.92 17.21
C SER A 86 7.48 28.77 17.79
N ASN A 87 7.80 29.55 18.84
CA ASN A 87 6.82 30.48 19.40
C ASN A 87 6.44 31.60 18.40
N GLU A 88 7.32 31.93 17.45
CA GLU A 88 7.05 32.89 16.41
C GLU A 88 5.88 32.50 15.54
N PHE A 89 5.70 31.19 15.29
CA PHE A 89 4.53 30.68 14.58
C PHE A 89 3.21 31.06 15.26
N MET A 90 3.19 31.14 16.59
CA MET A 90 1.98 31.51 17.35
C MET A 90 1.61 33.00 17.19
N PHE A 91 2.59 33.81 16.83
CA PHE A 91 2.42 35.24 16.62
C PHE A 91 2.32 35.65 15.14
N ALA A 92 2.46 34.70 14.25
CA ALA A 92 2.27 34.91 12.81
C ALA A 92 0.79 35.19 12.50
N SER A 93 0.55 35.88 11.39
CA SER A 93 -0.82 36.10 10.90
C SER A 93 -1.52 34.75 10.55
N GLU A 94 -2.84 34.75 10.55
CA GLU A 94 -3.60 33.52 10.17
C GLU A 94 -3.22 33.03 8.76
N GLU A 95 -2.93 33.93 7.84
CA GLU A 95 -2.54 33.60 6.47
C GLU A 95 -1.17 32.90 6.43
N GLU A 96 -0.18 33.44 7.16
CA GLU A 96 1.14 32.78 7.29
C GLU A 96 1.07 31.43 8.00
N GLN A 97 0.23 31.31 9.03
CA GLN A 97 -0.02 30.02 9.71
C GLN A 97 -0.61 28.99 8.77
N LEU A 98 -1.57 29.38 7.91
CA LEU A 98 -2.17 28.49 6.91
C LEU A 98 -1.17 28.02 5.85
N ASP A 99 -0.30 28.90 5.39
CA ASP A 99 0.71 28.55 4.40
C ASP A 99 1.77 27.59 4.97
N ILE A 100 2.22 27.81 6.19
CA ILE A 100 3.12 26.88 6.90
C ILE A 100 2.45 25.51 7.08
N LEU A 101 1.15 25.47 7.42
CA LEU A 101 0.41 24.22 7.54
C LEU A 101 0.26 23.48 6.21
N LYS A 102 0.05 24.19 5.10
CA LYS A 102 0.02 23.60 3.75
C LYS A 102 1.37 22.99 3.38
N GLU A 103 2.46 23.70 3.59
CA GLU A 103 3.82 23.19 3.35
C GLU A 103 4.15 21.98 4.23
N PHE A 104 3.77 22.03 5.50
CA PHE A 104 3.92 20.90 6.41
C PHE A 104 3.14 19.66 5.90
N ASN A 105 1.88 19.86 5.47
CA ASN A 105 1.07 18.77 4.91
C ASN A 105 1.66 18.21 3.62
N GLU A 106 2.29 19.04 2.78
CA GLU A 106 3.00 18.55 1.60
C GLU A 106 4.21 17.67 1.95
N GLY A 107 5.02 18.15 2.87
CA GLY A 107 6.18 17.41 3.38
C GLY A 107 5.76 16.10 4.06
N PHE A 108 4.70 16.15 4.85
CA PHE A 108 4.12 14.97 5.51
C PHE A 108 3.57 13.97 4.50
N ALA A 109 2.81 14.42 3.49
CA ALA A 109 2.29 13.56 2.43
C ALA A 109 3.40 12.79 1.68
N LYS A 110 4.51 13.47 1.36
CA LYS A 110 5.68 12.83 0.73
C LYS A 110 6.29 11.73 1.61
N LYS A 111 6.42 12.02 2.91
CA LYS A 111 6.98 11.06 3.87
C LYS A 111 6.05 9.88 4.13
N VAL A 112 4.74 10.11 4.21
CA VAL A 112 3.75 9.04 4.38
C VAL A 112 3.69 8.16 3.14
N ALA A 113 3.67 8.73 1.93
CA ALA A 113 3.66 7.98 0.69
C ALA A 113 4.90 7.06 0.58
N ARG A 114 6.09 7.62 0.79
CA ARG A 114 7.32 6.83 0.85
C ARG A 114 7.29 5.78 1.96
N GLY A 115 6.77 6.14 3.12
CA GLY A 115 6.66 5.22 4.26
C GLY A 115 5.72 4.06 3.99
N LEU A 116 4.61 4.33 3.30
CA LEU A 116 3.68 3.30 2.85
C LEU A 116 4.35 2.31 1.89
N ASP A 117 5.07 2.83 0.89
CA ASP A 117 5.79 1.98 -0.08
C ASP A 117 6.87 1.13 0.63
N ILE A 118 7.71 1.71 1.49
CA ILE A 118 8.74 0.98 2.24
C ILE A 118 8.12 -0.10 3.13
N ALA A 119 7.05 0.22 3.84
CA ALA A 119 6.38 -0.74 4.72
C ALA A 119 5.71 -1.87 3.94
N ALA A 120 5.06 -1.56 2.83
CA ALA A 120 4.35 -2.54 2.02
C ALA A 120 5.31 -3.45 1.25
N PHE A 121 6.33 -2.90 0.60
CA PHE A 121 7.27 -3.71 -0.18
C PHE A 121 8.24 -4.50 0.71
N HIS A 122 8.83 -3.87 1.71
CA HIS A 122 9.94 -4.43 2.47
C HIS A 122 9.62 -4.79 3.93
N GLY A 123 8.46 -4.42 4.45
CA GLY A 123 8.10 -4.64 5.85
C GLY A 123 8.94 -3.83 6.84
N LEU A 124 9.61 -2.76 6.37
CA LEU A 124 10.50 -1.95 7.19
C LEU A 124 9.78 -0.76 7.82
N ASN A 125 10.26 -0.37 9.01
CA ASN A 125 9.86 0.91 9.60
C ASN A 125 10.61 2.04 8.87
N PRO A 126 9.91 3.00 8.24
CA PRO A 126 10.55 4.05 7.44
C PRO A 126 11.50 4.96 8.22
N ARG A 127 11.34 5.04 9.54
CA ARG A 127 12.16 5.89 10.41
C ARG A 127 13.47 5.22 10.82
N THR A 128 13.44 3.92 11.13
CA THR A 128 14.60 3.18 11.64
C THR A 128 15.32 2.39 10.57
N GLY A 129 14.63 2.04 9.48
CA GLY A 129 15.15 1.14 8.45
C GLY A 129 15.16 -0.34 8.87
N GLU A 130 14.62 -0.67 10.04
CA GLU A 130 14.58 -2.02 10.58
C GLU A 130 13.22 -2.68 10.31
N LYS A 131 13.15 -4.01 10.40
CA LYS A 131 11.90 -4.75 10.26
C LYS A 131 10.87 -4.28 11.28
N SER A 132 9.65 -3.99 10.80
CA SER A 132 8.56 -3.53 11.63
C SER A 132 7.80 -4.71 12.22
N SER A 133 7.72 -4.80 13.54
CA SER A 133 6.91 -5.82 14.21
C SER A 133 5.40 -5.65 13.97
N VAL A 134 4.96 -4.44 13.57
CA VAL A 134 3.56 -4.15 13.26
C VAL A 134 3.17 -4.70 11.89
N VAL A 135 4.06 -4.58 10.90
CA VAL A 135 3.87 -5.13 9.55
C VAL A 135 4.14 -6.63 9.56
N GLY A 136 5.17 -7.07 10.27
CA GLY A 136 5.61 -8.47 10.33
C GLY A 136 5.89 -9.02 8.93
N GLU A 137 5.35 -10.20 8.65
CA GLU A 137 5.47 -10.87 7.35
C GLU A 137 4.43 -10.42 6.31
N ASN A 138 3.60 -9.40 6.61
CA ASN A 138 2.60 -8.88 5.69
C ASN A 138 3.19 -7.80 4.77
N ASN A 139 4.17 -8.19 3.96
CA ASN A 139 4.86 -7.34 2.99
C ASN A 139 5.19 -8.16 1.74
N PHE A 140 5.47 -7.49 0.63
CA PHE A 140 5.72 -8.15 -0.65
C PHE A 140 6.97 -9.04 -0.60
N ASP A 141 8.08 -8.57 -0.01
CA ASP A 141 9.33 -9.38 0.07
C ASP A 141 9.12 -10.72 0.79
N SER A 142 8.18 -10.79 1.75
CA SER A 142 7.90 -12.01 2.49
C SER A 142 6.81 -12.89 1.85
N LYS A 143 5.88 -12.29 1.08
CA LYS A 143 4.73 -13.00 0.53
C LYS A 143 4.91 -13.41 -0.93
N VAL A 144 5.68 -12.66 -1.71
CA VAL A 144 5.93 -12.97 -3.12
C VAL A 144 7.00 -14.06 -3.22
N THR A 145 6.65 -15.18 -3.82
CA THR A 145 7.54 -16.32 -4.04
C THR A 145 8.08 -16.39 -5.46
N GLN A 146 7.40 -15.72 -6.40
CA GLN A 146 7.81 -15.65 -7.80
C GLN A 146 8.88 -14.57 -7.97
N THR A 147 10.09 -14.98 -8.29
CA THR A 147 11.23 -14.08 -8.52
C THR A 147 11.96 -14.44 -9.79
N VAL A 148 12.35 -13.45 -10.56
CA VAL A 148 13.19 -13.61 -11.76
C VAL A 148 14.55 -13.02 -11.47
N THR A 149 15.61 -13.78 -11.74
CA THR A 149 16.97 -13.28 -11.56
C THR A 149 17.30 -12.27 -12.65
N TYR A 150 17.67 -11.06 -12.24
CA TYR A 150 18.04 -10.01 -13.17
C TYR A 150 19.41 -10.28 -13.82
N ALA A 151 19.46 -10.22 -15.16
CA ALA A 151 20.69 -10.31 -15.94
C ALA A 151 20.95 -8.96 -16.62
N ASN A 152 22.11 -8.35 -16.34
CA ASN A 152 22.46 -7.01 -16.83
C ASN A 152 22.63 -6.94 -18.35
N ASP A 153 22.97 -8.05 -19.00
CA ASP A 153 23.16 -8.16 -20.44
C ASP A 153 21.88 -8.39 -21.23
N LYS A 154 20.78 -8.73 -20.52
CA LYS A 154 19.48 -9.07 -21.12
C LYS A 154 18.32 -8.55 -20.28
N PRO A 155 18.18 -7.25 -20.08
CA PRO A 155 17.11 -6.67 -19.27
C PRO A 155 15.72 -6.94 -19.85
N ASP A 156 15.59 -6.96 -21.18
CA ASP A 156 14.31 -7.18 -21.87
C ASP A 156 13.82 -8.63 -21.65
N ASP A 157 14.72 -9.62 -21.80
CA ASP A 157 14.40 -11.03 -21.54
C ASP A 157 13.94 -11.24 -20.06
N CYS A 158 14.49 -10.47 -19.12
CA CYS A 158 14.06 -10.53 -17.72
C CYS A 158 12.65 -9.98 -17.50
N LEU A 159 12.30 -8.90 -18.19
CA LEU A 159 10.96 -8.31 -18.14
C LEU A 159 9.93 -9.25 -18.78
N ASP A 160 10.24 -9.79 -19.96
CA ASP A 160 9.38 -10.75 -20.65
C ASP A 160 9.14 -12.00 -19.80
N THR A 161 10.18 -12.51 -19.15
CA THR A 161 10.07 -13.66 -18.23
C THR A 161 9.21 -13.31 -17.01
N ALA A 162 9.36 -12.10 -16.47
CA ALA A 162 8.56 -11.68 -15.32
C ALA A 162 7.08 -11.52 -15.68
N ILE A 163 6.79 -10.96 -16.85
CA ILE A 163 5.42 -10.84 -17.39
C ILE A 163 4.81 -12.23 -17.59
N ALA A 164 5.53 -13.12 -18.28
CA ALA A 164 5.07 -14.49 -18.50
C ALA A 164 4.80 -15.24 -17.18
N THR A 165 5.63 -15.04 -16.15
CA THR A 165 5.44 -15.66 -14.83
C THR A 165 4.14 -15.21 -14.15
N VAL A 166 3.72 -13.95 -14.37
CA VAL A 166 2.45 -13.43 -13.83
C VAL A 166 1.26 -13.95 -14.65
N GLU A 167 1.40 -14.00 -15.98
CA GLU A 167 0.37 -14.50 -16.90
C GLU A 167 0.13 -16.00 -16.73
N ASP A 168 1.18 -16.78 -16.48
CA ASP A 168 1.08 -18.22 -16.17
C ASP A 168 0.28 -18.51 -14.87
N ALA A 169 0.13 -17.51 -14.03
CA ALA A 169 -0.71 -17.58 -12.82
C ALA A 169 -2.14 -17.04 -13.05
N ASP A 170 -2.61 -16.97 -14.30
CA ASP A 170 -3.91 -16.41 -14.70
C ASP A 170 -4.15 -14.96 -14.24
N CYS A 171 -3.06 -14.17 -14.15
CA CYS A 171 -3.11 -12.77 -13.76
C CYS A 171 -2.69 -11.87 -14.93
N GLU A 172 -3.31 -10.69 -15.03
CA GLU A 172 -2.94 -9.67 -16.02
C GLU A 172 -1.95 -8.68 -15.41
N VAL A 173 -0.88 -8.36 -16.16
CA VAL A 173 0.08 -7.33 -15.77
C VAL A 173 -0.49 -5.96 -16.12
N THR A 174 -0.89 -5.19 -15.11
CA THR A 174 -1.47 -3.85 -15.28
C THR A 174 -0.48 -2.72 -15.04
N GLY A 175 0.68 -2.99 -14.46
CA GLY A 175 1.69 -1.98 -14.20
C GLY A 175 3.01 -2.54 -13.72
N ILE A 176 4.06 -1.75 -13.85
CA ILE A 176 5.43 -2.09 -13.44
C ILE A 176 5.96 -0.98 -12.54
N VAL A 177 6.58 -1.35 -11.42
CA VAL A 177 7.29 -0.43 -10.53
C VAL A 177 8.79 -0.63 -10.72
N ILE A 178 9.49 0.46 -11.00
CA ILE A 178 10.94 0.45 -11.20
C ILE A 178 11.57 1.34 -10.11
N ASN A 179 12.61 0.84 -9.48
CA ASN A 179 13.43 1.65 -8.59
C ASN A 179 14.37 2.54 -9.44
N SER A 180 14.40 3.83 -9.13
CA SER A 180 15.25 4.83 -9.79
C SER A 180 16.58 5.02 -9.08
#